data_fcb133ba8d1de261159730c8b91c0cf0
#
_entry.id   fcb133ba8d1de261159730c8b91c0cf0
#
_cell.length_a   1.000
_cell.length_b   1.000
_cell.length_c   1.000
_cell.angle_alpha   90.00
_cell.angle_beta   90.00
_cell.angle_gamma   90.00
#
_symmetry.space_group_name_H-M   'P 1'
#
loop_
_entity.id
_entity.type
_entity.pdbx_description
1 polymer ?
#
loop_
_entity_poly.entity_id
_entity_poly.type
_entity_poly.pdbx_seq_one_letter_code
_entity_poly.pdbx_strand_id
1 'polypeptide(L)'
;MWDEALGALRGAENTPVEDPRRDFALEKKLDAAAAAPLDIATLGSDAAALAALAGEHCEATYRADAAAAAALAAGGATAAAHLVRVNLGVRSSDPRLARALASERAAHDVAERLLESTR
;
A
#
# COMPACT_ATOMS: atom_id res chain seq x y z
N MET A 1 2.80 -3.32 16.23
CA MET A 1 3.61 -2.99 15.03
C MET A 1 3.77 -1.48 14.86
N TRP A 2 2.71 -0.72 14.72
CA TRP A 2 2.77 0.75 14.60
C TRP A 2 3.32 1.43 15.86
N ASP A 3 2.85 1.03 17.03
CA ASP A 3 3.35 1.54 18.33
C ASP A 3 4.83 1.23 18.55
N GLU A 4 5.31 0.09 18.08
CA GLU A 4 6.72 -0.27 18.13
C GLU A 4 7.59 0.60 17.23
N ALA A 5 7.11 0.93 16.03
CA ALA A 5 7.80 1.83 15.11
C ALA A 5 7.87 3.26 15.69
N LEU A 6 6.76 3.77 16.25
CA LEU A 6 6.73 5.06 16.94
C LEU A 6 7.63 5.08 18.18
N GLY A 7 7.66 3.99 18.95
CA GLY A 7 8.56 3.83 20.08
C GLY A 7 10.03 3.86 19.66
N ALA A 8 10.37 3.21 18.54
CA ALA A 8 11.71 3.22 17.98
C ALA A 8 12.14 4.61 17.49
N LEU A 9 11.23 5.35 16.84
CA LEU A 9 11.48 6.73 16.41
C LEU A 9 11.78 7.65 17.61
N ARG A 10 10.94 7.60 18.66
CA ARG A 10 11.16 8.37 19.89
C ARG A 10 12.45 7.96 20.60
N GLY A 11 12.77 6.67 20.62
CA GLY A 11 14.02 6.17 21.16
C GLY A 11 15.23 6.67 20.38
N ALA A 12 15.13 6.72 19.04
CA ALA A 12 16.19 7.25 18.19
C ALA A 12 16.43 8.76 18.38
N GLU A 13 15.35 9.54 18.60
CA GLU A 13 15.46 10.98 18.90
C GLU A 13 16.23 11.26 20.21
N ASN A 14 16.13 10.35 21.18
CA ASN A 14 16.78 10.46 22.49
C ASN A 14 18.16 9.77 22.55
N THR A 15 18.62 9.15 21.47
CA THR A 15 19.92 8.45 21.41
C THR A 15 20.91 9.30 20.62
N PRO A 16 22.19 9.42 21.06
CA PRO A 16 23.21 10.15 20.32
C PRO A 16 23.32 9.69 18.87
N VAL A 17 23.47 10.65 17.95
CA VAL A 17 23.52 10.38 16.50
C VAL A 17 24.71 9.49 16.11
N GLU A 18 25.78 9.55 16.90
CA GLU A 18 27.00 8.74 16.70
C GLU A 18 26.88 7.30 17.17
N ASP A 19 25.77 6.90 17.85
CA ASP A 19 25.59 5.51 18.28
C ASP A 19 25.11 4.64 17.10
N PRO A 20 25.96 3.74 16.56
CA PRO A 20 25.60 2.91 15.41
C PRO A 20 24.44 1.94 15.69
N ARG A 21 24.14 1.66 16.97
CA ARG A 21 23.00 0.80 17.34
C ARG A 21 21.67 1.49 17.16
N ARG A 22 21.65 2.82 17.17
CA ARG A 22 20.47 3.64 16.93
C ARG A 22 19.87 3.36 15.55
N ASP A 23 20.67 3.49 14.51
CA ASP A 23 20.22 3.36 13.14
C ASP A 23 19.80 1.92 12.82
N PHE A 24 20.54 0.94 13.32
CA PHE A 24 20.18 -0.47 13.16
C PHE A 24 18.84 -0.82 13.82
N ALA A 25 18.60 -0.37 15.05
CA ALA A 25 17.34 -0.64 15.77
C ALA A 25 16.15 0.04 15.09
N LEU A 26 16.32 1.28 14.63
CA LEU A 26 15.30 2.02 13.90
C LEU A 26 14.98 1.34 12.56
N GLU A 27 15.99 1.00 11.80
CA GLU A 27 15.85 0.31 10.52
C GLU A 27 15.09 -1.01 10.66
N LYS A 28 15.42 -1.81 11.67
CA LYS A 28 14.72 -3.08 11.94
C LYS A 28 13.24 -2.88 12.26
N LYS A 29 12.88 -1.83 12.99
CA LYS A 29 11.48 -1.52 13.33
C LYS A 29 10.68 -0.98 12.14
N LEU A 30 11.30 -0.14 11.32
CA LEU A 30 10.70 0.35 10.09
C LEU A 30 10.52 -0.78 9.06
N ASP A 31 11.47 -1.71 9.00
CA ASP A 31 11.39 -2.91 8.19
C ASP A 31 10.18 -3.78 8.57
N ALA A 32 9.96 -4.01 9.86
CA ALA A 32 8.78 -4.71 10.36
C ALA A 32 7.47 -3.94 10.08
N ALA A 33 7.51 -2.61 10.19
CA ALA A 33 6.36 -1.75 9.93
C ALA A 33 5.92 -1.71 8.45
N ALA A 34 6.76 -2.15 7.52
CA ALA A 34 6.40 -2.24 6.10
C ALA A 34 5.39 -3.37 5.79
N ALA A 35 5.22 -4.34 6.68
CA ALA A 35 4.36 -5.51 6.44
C ALA A 35 2.88 -5.12 6.31
N ALA A 36 2.34 -4.32 7.23
CA ALA A 36 0.95 -3.93 7.19
C ALA A 36 0.57 -3.09 5.94
N PRO A 37 1.34 -2.06 5.54
CA PRO A 37 1.09 -1.38 4.28
C PRO A 37 1.18 -2.30 3.06
N LEU A 38 2.09 -3.28 3.05
CA LEU A 38 2.16 -4.24 1.95
C LEU A 38 0.88 -5.07 1.84
N ASP A 39 0.35 -5.54 2.96
CA ASP A 39 -0.92 -6.27 2.99
C ASP A 39 -2.07 -5.39 2.50
N ILE A 40 -2.12 -4.12 2.90
CA ILE A 40 -3.14 -3.16 2.44
C ILE A 40 -3.03 -2.94 0.93
N ALA A 41 -1.83 -2.80 0.36
CA ALA A 41 -1.64 -2.66 -1.07
C ALA A 41 -2.16 -3.90 -1.84
N THR A 42 -1.87 -5.09 -1.34
CA THR A 42 -2.34 -6.36 -1.91
C THR A 42 -3.87 -6.45 -1.85
N LEU A 43 -4.46 -6.20 -0.69
CA LEU A 43 -5.91 -6.21 -0.50
C LEU A 43 -6.62 -5.16 -1.37
N GLY A 44 -6.01 -3.99 -1.58
CA GLY A 44 -6.52 -2.97 -2.49
C GLY A 44 -6.58 -3.47 -3.94
N SER A 45 -5.56 -4.20 -4.39
CA SER A 45 -5.56 -4.85 -5.70
C SER A 45 -6.67 -5.90 -5.83
N ASP A 46 -6.82 -6.75 -4.82
CA ASP A 46 -7.86 -7.79 -4.80
C ASP A 46 -9.27 -7.16 -4.78
N ALA A 47 -9.46 -6.11 -3.99
CA ALA A 47 -10.73 -5.38 -3.94
C ALA A 47 -11.08 -4.71 -5.27
N ALA A 48 -10.11 -4.14 -5.97
CA ALA A 48 -10.33 -3.60 -7.31
C ALA A 48 -10.72 -4.69 -8.31
N ALA A 49 -10.07 -5.85 -8.27
CA ALA A 49 -10.43 -7.00 -9.12
C ALA A 49 -11.84 -7.52 -8.83
N LEU A 50 -12.25 -7.59 -7.56
CA LEU A 50 -13.61 -7.97 -7.16
C LEU A 50 -14.64 -6.94 -7.63
N ALA A 51 -14.32 -5.66 -7.56
CA ALA A 51 -15.19 -4.60 -8.08
C ALA A 51 -15.38 -4.72 -9.60
N ALA A 52 -14.32 -5.08 -10.35
CA ALA A 52 -14.44 -5.35 -11.79
C ALA A 52 -15.38 -6.53 -12.06
N LEU A 53 -15.19 -7.63 -11.35
CA LEU A 53 -16.04 -8.81 -11.48
C LEU A 53 -17.51 -8.48 -11.15
N ALA A 54 -17.75 -7.71 -10.09
CA ALA A 54 -19.09 -7.24 -9.76
C ALA A 54 -19.69 -6.36 -10.87
N GLY A 55 -18.90 -5.44 -11.44
CA GLY A 55 -19.33 -4.57 -12.54
C GLY A 55 -19.69 -5.33 -13.82
N GLU A 56 -19.03 -6.44 -14.09
CA GLU A 56 -19.33 -7.31 -15.23
C GLU A 56 -20.66 -8.07 -15.08
N HIS A 57 -21.04 -8.42 -13.86
CA HIS A 57 -22.17 -9.27 -13.57
C HIS A 57 -23.38 -8.55 -12.95
N CYS A 58 -23.25 -7.28 -12.58
CA CYS A 58 -24.35 -6.50 -12.03
C CYS A 58 -25.26 -5.90 -13.10
N GLU A 59 -26.43 -5.43 -12.68
CA GLU A 59 -27.29 -4.61 -13.51
C GLU A 59 -26.59 -3.29 -13.89
N ALA A 60 -26.92 -2.75 -15.05
CA ALA A 60 -26.31 -1.52 -15.59
C ALA A 60 -26.34 -0.34 -14.58
N THR A 61 -27.37 -0.27 -13.77
CA THR A 61 -27.56 0.76 -12.72
C THR A 61 -26.42 0.78 -11.69
N TYR A 62 -25.80 -0.37 -11.39
CA TYR A 62 -24.78 -0.49 -10.36
C TYR A 62 -23.34 -0.46 -10.91
N ARG A 63 -23.16 -0.31 -12.21
CA ARG A 63 -21.81 -0.29 -12.81
C ARG A 63 -20.99 0.91 -12.34
N ALA A 64 -21.63 2.06 -12.17
CA ALA A 64 -20.95 3.25 -11.66
C ALA A 64 -20.45 3.06 -10.21
N ASP A 65 -21.23 2.33 -9.39
CA ASP A 65 -20.83 2.02 -8.01
C ASP A 65 -19.62 1.06 -7.99
N ALA A 66 -19.59 0.08 -8.90
CA ALA A 66 -18.45 -0.82 -9.06
C ALA A 66 -17.20 -0.06 -9.50
N ALA A 67 -17.32 0.89 -10.41
CA ALA A 67 -16.21 1.75 -10.85
C ALA A 67 -15.71 2.63 -9.71
N ALA A 68 -16.61 3.21 -8.92
CA ALA A 68 -16.25 4.00 -7.73
C ALA A 68 -15.53 3.15 -6.68
N ALA A 69 -15.99 1.92 -6.44
CA ALA A 69 -15.34 0.99 -5.51
C ALA A 69 -13.91 0.64 -5.96
N ALA A 70 -13.72 0.38 -7.26
CA ALA A 70 -12.38 0.11 -7.82
C ALA A 70 -11.45 1.32 -7.68
N ALA A 71 -11.96 2.54 -7.90
CA ALA A 71 -11.17 3.76 -7.76
C ALA A 71 -10.73 4.00 -6.30
N LEU A 72 -11.61 3.76 -5.33
CA LEU A 72 -11.26 3.84 -3.90
C LEU A 72 -10.21 2.79 -3.52
N ALA A 73 -10.36 1.56 -4.00
CA ALA A 73 -9.39 0.49 -3.77
C ALA A 73 -8.02 0.81 -4.37
N ALA A 74 -7.97 1.38 -5.58
CA ALA A 74 -6.75 1.85 -6.22
C ALA A 74 -6.07 2.97 -5.43
N GLY A 75 -6.84 3.93 -4.93
CA GLY A 75 -6.32 5.00 -4.06
C GLY A 75 -5.70 4.45 -2.78
N GLY A 76 -6.35 3.46 -2.15
CA GLY A 76 -5.83 2.75 -0.99
C GLY A 76 -4.53 2.01 -1.28
N ALA A 77 -4.46 1.30 -2.41
CA ALA A 77 -3.25 0.61 -2.85
C ALA A 77 -2.09 1.58 -3.09
N THR A 78 -2.34 2.74 -3.70
CA THR A 78 -1.34 3.79 -3.92
C THR A 78 -0.79 4.31 -2.59
N ALA A 79 -1.66 4.69 -1.68
CA ALA A 79 -1.25 5.19 -0.36
C ALA A 79 -0.40 4.15 0.38
N ALA A 80 -0.83 2.89 0.35
CA ALA A 80 -0.13 1.79 1.01
C ALA A 80 1.23 1.51 0.36
N ALA A 81 1.33 1.48 -0.97
CA ALA A 81 2.60 1.29 -1.68
C ALA A 81 3.60 2.41 -1.36
N HIS A 82 3.11 3.65 -1.20
CA HIS A 82 3.93 4.77 -0.76
C HIS A 82 4.51 4.53 0.65
N LEU A 83 3.67 4.05 1.59
CA LEU A 83 4.12 3.73 2.95
C LEU A 83 5.14 2.58 2.99
N VAL A 84 4.99 1.56 2.14
CA VAL A 84 6.00 0.51 1.99
C VAL A 84 7.34 1.12 1.58
N ARG A 85 7.32 2.01 0.58
CA ARG A 85 8.53 2.70 0.10
C ARG A 85 9.19 3.53 1.19
N VAL A 86 8.42 4.28 1.96
CA VAL A 86 8.92 5.11 3.06
C VAL A 86 9.54 4.24 4.16
N ASN A 87 8.85 3.15 4.55
CA ASN A 87 9.31 2.28 5.64
C ASN A 87 10.53 1.43 5.26
N LEU A 88 10.67 1.06 3.99
CA LEU A 88 11.86 0.34 3.50
C LEU A 88 13.03 1.29 3.21
N GLY A 89 12.80 2.61 3.19
CA GLY A 89 13.83 3.61 2.94
C GLY A 89 14.52 3.42 1.58
N VAL A 90 15.86 3.33 1.60
CA VAL A 90 16.68 3.23 0.39
C VAL A 90 16.82 1.82 -0.18
N ARG A 91 16.11 0.84 0.35
CA ARG A 91 16.18 -0.57 -0.09
C ARG A 91 15.42 -0.81 -1.40
N SER A 92 15.85 -0.17 -2.48
CA SER A 92 15.18 -0.26 -3.79
C SER A 92 15.14 -1.68 -4.38
N SER A 93 15.99 -2.59 -3.91
CA SER A 93 16.02 -4.00 -4.31
C SER A 93 15.17 -4.92 -3.45
N ASP A 94 14.47 -4.41 -2.43
CA ASP A 94 13.62 -5.24 -1.58
C ASP A 94 12.40 -5.73 -2.37
N PRO A 95 12.15 -7.08 -2.41
CA PRO A 95 11.06 -7.66 -3.18
C PRO A 95 9.66 -7.19 -2.72
N ARG A 96 9.53 -6.75 -1.47
CA ARG A 96 8.27 -6.20 -0.95
C ARG A 96 7.89 -4.90 -1.64
N LEU A 97 8.87 -4.05 -1.99
CA LEU A 97 8.63 -2.84 -2.76
C LEU A 97 8.09 -3.17 -4.15
N ALA A 98 8.71 -4.13 -4.84
CA ALA A 98 8.23 -4.57 -6.16
C ALA A 98 6.80 -5.12 -6.10
N ARG A 99 6.46 -5.88 -5.06
CA ARG A 99 5.10 -6.39 -4.83
C ARG A 99 4.10 -5.27 -4.59
N ALA A 100 4.42 -4.31 -3.74
CA ALA A 100 3.55 -3.17 -3.46
C ALA A 100 3.26 -2.35 -4.72
N LEU A 101 4.28 -2.06 -5.52
CA LEU A 101 4.15 -1.34 -6.78
C LEU A 101 3.38 -2.13 -7.85
N ALA A 102 3.51 -3.46 -7.86
CA ALA A 102 2.72 -4.31 -8.74
C ALA A 102 1.23 -4.29 -8.37
N SER A 103 0.91 -4.37 -7.06
CA SER A 103 -0.45 -4.26 -6.54
C SER A 103 -1.07 -2.90 -6.84
N GLU A 104 -0.33 -1.81 -6.66
CA GLU A 104 -0.75 -0.46 -7.02
C GLU A 104 -1.12 -0.38 -8.50
N ARG A 105 -0.25 -0.83 -9.39
CA ARG A 105 -0.50 -0.81 -10.84
C ARG A 105 -1.72 -1.63 -11.22
N ALA A 106 -1.82 -2.85 -10.71
CA ALA A 106 -2.96 -3.73 -11.00
C ALA A 106 -4.29 -3.09 -10.58
N ALA A 107 -4.35 -2.46 -9.41
CA ALA A 107 -5.54 -1.76 -8.94
C ALA A 107 -5.91 -0.56 -9.83
N HIS A 108 -4.91 0.23 -10.22
CA HIS A 108 -5.10 1.37 -11.12
C HIS A 108 -5.62 0.97 -12.49
N ASP A 109 -5.01 -0.05 -13.12
CA ASP A 109 -5.42 -0.54 -14.44
C ASP A 109 -6.88 -1.00 -14.46
N VAL A 110 -7.34 -1.63 -13.37
CA VAL A 110 -8.73 -2.05 -13.20
C VAL A 110 -9.66 -0.84 -13.04
N ALA A 111 -9.31 0.09 -12.16
CA ALA A 111 -10.12 1.28 -11.89
C ALA A 111 -10.28 2.15 -13.16
N GLU A 112 -9.21 2.36 -13.89
CA GLU A 112 -9.23 3.14 -15.13
C GLU A 112 -10.17 2.54 -16.18
N ARG A 113 -10.06 1.24 -16.43
CA ARG A 113 -10.96 0.53 -17.36
C ARG A 113 -12.43 0.64 -16.97
N LEU A 114 -12.74 0.47 -15.67
CA LEU A 114 -14.13 0.57 -15.21
C LEU A 114 -14.68 1.99 -15.32
N LEU A 115 -13.88 2.98 -14.95
CA LEU A 115 -14.27 4.39 -15.05
C LEU A 115 -14.51 4.80 -16.52
N GLU A 116 -13.71 4.30 -17.46
CA GLU A 116 -13.91 4.55 -18.90
C GLU A 116 -15.19 3.89 -19.43
N SER A 117 -15.49 2.68 -18.97
CA SER A 117 -16.67 1.92 -19.42
C SER A 117 -18.01 2.48 -18.89
N THR A 118 -17.97 3.37 -17.91
CA THR A 118 -19.15 3.95 -17.25
C THR A 118 -19.40 5.42 -17.63
N ARG A 119 -18.62 5.96 -18.56
CA ARG A 119 -18.80 7.34 -19.10
C ARG A 119 -19.92 7.44 -20.16
#